data_1b9a2e5694dcab2eda633ba8bad10bc9
#
_entry.id   1b9a2e5694dcab2eda633ba8bad10bc9
#
_cell.length_a   1.000
_cell.length_b   1.000
_cell.length_c   1.000
_cell.angle_alpha   90.00
_cell.angle_beta   90.00
_cell.angle_gamma   90.00
#
_symmetry.space_group_name_H-M   'P 1'
#
loop_
_entity.id
_entity.type
_entity.pdbx_description
1 polymer ?
#
loop_
_entity_poly.entity_id
_entity_poly.type
_entity_poly.pdbx_seq_one_letter_code
_entity_poly.pdbx_strand_id
1 'polypeptide(L)'
;MIKVIFFDIYGTLVRFDPPVETLQQHACKALGLKVTTEGIRKGYQLADEFMAKQNAKLPLSNLSVARKTDFFIEYEKLILQGAGVSVSNDVTSKIWELASSAPKQLALYEDVLPSLERLKGLGIQLGTISNINTNLNQLLAKTNLKSQIDYWLISSETGITKPDPRIFELALQRANIEPHQAIHVGDQYLSDVMGAVRVGIRPVLLDRHDLLPKPSECSKIGSINELINLL
;
A
#
# COMPACT_ATOMS: atom_id res chain seq x y z
N MET A 1 -2.23 24.65 -10.51
CA MET A 1 -2.04 24.64 -9.04
C MET A 1 -2.71 23.38 -8.47
N ILE A 2 -2.03 22.65 -7.63
CA ILE A 2 -2.55 21.44 -6.96
C ILE A 2 -3.58 21.89 -5.91
N LYS A 3 -4.73 21.21 -5.91
CA LYS A 3 -5.83 21.45 -4.97
C LYS A 3 -6.04 20.28 -4.01
N VAL A 4 -5.78 19.06 -4.47
CA VAL A 4 -6.01 17.84 -3.70
C VAL A 4 -4.81 16.89 -3.80
N ILE A 5 -4.45 16.26 -2.68
CA ILE A 5 -3.52 15.13 -2.67
C ILE A 5 -4.27 13.90 -2.17
N PHE A 6 -4.31 12.85 -2.99
CA PHE A 6 -4.82 11.54 -2.62
C PHE A 6 -3.68 10.65 -2.17
N PHE A 7 -3.88 9.90 -1.10
CA PHE A 7 -2.92 8.96 -0.55
C PHE A 7 -3.46 7.53 -0.63
N ASP A 8 -2.61 6.56 -0.94
CA ASP A 8 -2.86 5.21 -0.48
C ASP A 8 -2.79 5.15 1.05
N ILE A 9 -3.31 4.06 1.64
CA ILE A 9 -3.35 3.91 3.10
C ILE A 9 -2.22 2.99 3.57
N TYR A 10 -2.26 1.68 3.21
CA TYR A 10 -1.31 0.72 3.72
C TYR A 10 0.02 0.80 2.97
N GLY A 11 1.16 0.88 3.71
CA GLY A 11 2.48 1.15 3.12
C GLY A 11 2.76 2.64 2.91
N THR A 12 1.71 3.46 2.84
CA THR A 12 1.80 4.91 2.63
C THR A 12 1.56 5.70 3.92
N LEU A 13 0.35 5.66 4.46
CA LEU A 13 -0.01 6.35 5.70
C LEU A 13 0.11 5.44 6.93
N VAL A 14 -0.17 4.14 6.76
CA VAL A 14 -0.20 3.18 7.86
C VAL A 14 0.68 1.97 7.57
N ARG A 15 1.14 1.34 8.64
CA ARG A 15 1.86 0.07 8.65
C ARG A 15 1.26 -0.87 9.68
N PHE A 16 1.61 -2.14 9.60
CA PHE A 16 1.38 -3.03 10.75
C PHE A 16 2.40 -2.80 11.86
N ASP A 17 1.96 -3.03 13.10
CA ASP A 17 2.78 -3.05 14.29
C ASP A 17 2.48 -4.34 15.08
N PRO A 18 3.46 -5.27 15.22
CA PRO A 18 4.83 -5.24 14.66
C PRO A 18 4.87 -5.18 13.12
N PRO A 19 5.97 -4.67 12.54
CA PRO A 19 6.17 -4.64 11.08
C PRO A 19 6.08 -6.05 10.46
N VAL A 20 5.55 -6.14 9.24
CA VAL A 20 5.38 -7.44 8.55
C VAL A 20 6.69 -8.20 8.40
N GLU A 21 7.81 -7.49 8.22
CA GLU A 21 9.13 -8.12 8.15
C GLU A 21 9.50 -8.84 9.43
N THR A 22 9.16 -8.28 10.59
CA THR A 22 9.39 -8.88 11.91
C THR A 22 8.53 -10.13 12.08
N LEU A 23 7.26 -10.07 11.68
CA LEU A 23 6.35 -11.21 11.74
C LEU A 23 6.85 -12.36 10.84
N GLN A 24 7.29 -12.02 9.64
CA GLN A 24 7.84 -12.96 8.68
C GLN A 24 9.14 -13.61 9.18
N GLN A 25 10.04 -12.82 9.78
CA GLN A 25 11.26 -13.35 10.40
C GLN A 25 10.96 -14.33 11.53
N HIS A 26 9.97 -14.03 12.37
CA HIS A 26 9.54 -14.93 13.44
C HIS A 26 8.97 -16.23 12.90
N ALA A 27 8.11 -16.18 11.87
CA ALA A 27 7.55 -17.36 11.22
C ALA A 27 8.64 -18.24 10.59
N CYS A 28 9.57 -17.65 9.84
CA CYS A 28 10.73 -18.35 9.27
C CYS A 28 11.61 -18.98 10.36
N LYS A 29 11.92 -18.24 11.42
CA LYS A 29 12.74 -18.72 12.54
C LYS A 29 12.10 -19.93 13.24
N ALA A 30 10.78 -19.95 13.42
CA ALA A 30 10.05 -21.06 14.02
C ALA A 30 10.21 -22.38 13.24
N LEU A 31 10.51 -22.28 11.94
CA LEU A 31 10.79 -23.43 11.05
C LEU A 31 12.28 -23.61 10.73
N GLY A 32 13.16 -23.00 11.54
CA GLY A 32 14.62 -23.15 11.41
C GLY A 32 15.26 -22.36 10.25
N LEU A 33 14.53 -21.45 9.61
CA LEU A 33 15.02 -20.64 8.50
C LEU A 33 15.56 -19.31 9.00
N LYS A 34 16.66 -18.85 8.39
CA LYS A 34 17.25 -17.53 8.65
C LYS A 34 17.02 -16.63 7.45
N VAL A 35 16.39 -15.48 7.69
CA VAL A 35 16.11 -14.47 6.67
C VAL A 35 16.48 -13.08 7.19
N THR A 36 16.86 -12.19 6.29
CA THR A 36 17.18 -10.79 6.63
C THR A 36 15.96 -9.90 6.41
N THR A 37 15.87 -8.79 7.15
CA THR A 37 14.83 -7.77 6.95
C THR A 37 14.83 -7.26 5.50
N GLU A 38 16.01 -6.97 4.95
CA GLU A 38 16.15 -6.49 3.57
C GLU A 38 15.66 -7.53 2.55
N GLY A 39 16.02 -8.82 2.74
CA GLY A 39 15.56 -9.89 1.87
C GLY A 39 14.03 -10.03 1.89
N ILE A 40 13.42 -9.97 3.08
CA ILE A 40 11.96 -10.00 3.22
C ILE A 40 11.31 -8.79 2.54
N ARG A 41 11.86 -7.59 2.68
CA ARG A 41 11.35 -6.39 1.99
C ARG A 41 11.39 -6.54 0.48
N LYS A 42 12.51 -7.01 -0.08
CA LYS A 42 12.61 -7.33 -1.52
C LYS A 42 11.57 -8.36 -1.94
N GLY A 43 11.32 -9.35 -1.09
CA GLY A 43 10.29 -10.36 -1.33
C GLY A 43 8.88 -9.79 -1.34
N TYR A 44 8.55 -8.91 -0.40
CA TYR A 44 7.27 -8.21 -0.41
C TYR A 44 7.05 -7.38 -1.69
N GLN A 45 8.08 -6.74 -2.22
CA GLN A 45 7.94 -6.03 -3.51
C GLN A 45 7.51 -6.95 -4.65
N LEU A 46 8.13 -8.14 -4.76
CA LEU A 46 7.73 -9.13 -5.77
C LEU A 46 6.31 -9.63 -5.55
N ALA A 47 5.96 -9.90 -4.29
CA ALA A 47 4.65 -10.38 -3.90
C ALA A 47 3.54 -9.33 -4.12
N ASP A 48 3.80 -8.06 -3.81
CA ASP A 48 2.85 -6.96 -4.01
C ASP A 48 2.64 -6.65 -5.48
N GLU A 49 3.69 -6.75 -6.31
CA GLU A 49 3.54 -6.67 -7.78
C GLU A 49 2.67 -7.82 -8.31
N PHE A 50 2.86 -9.03 -7.80
CA PHE A 50 2.02 -10.18 -8.14
C PHE A 50 0.56 -9.96 -7.72
N MET A 51 0.33 -9.43 -6.52
CA MET A 51 -1.01 -9.06 -6.03
C MET A 51 -1.66 -7.98 -6.89
N ALA A 52 -0.93 -6.94 -7.28
CA ALA A 52 -1.42 -5.86 -8.14
C ALA A 52 -1.83 -6.41 -9.52
N LYS A 53 -1.03 -7.30 -10.11
CA LYS A 53 -1.36 -7.98 -11.38
C LYS A 53 -2.62 -8.85 -11.25
N GLN A 54 -2.80 -9.55 -10.12
CA GLN A 54 -4.00 -10.32 -9.85
C GLN A 54 -5.23 -9.42 -9.74
N ASN A 55 -5.15 -8.35 -8.97
CA ASN A 55 -6.26 -7.42 -8.79
C ASN A 55 -6.65 -6.68 -10.07
N ALA A 56 -5.68 -6.41 -10.96
CA ALA A 56 -5.94 -5.82 -12.28
C ALA A 56 -6.74 -6.75 -13.21
N LYS A 57 -6.60 -8.07 -13.07
CA LYS A 57 -7.32 -9.07 -13.87
C LYS A 57 -8.65 -9.45 -13.21
N LEU A 58 -8.60 -9.80 -11.95
CA LEU A 58 -9.73 -10.22 -11.15
C LEU A 58 -9.41 -9.93 -9.67
N PRO A 59 -10.19 -9.06 -9.01
CA PRO A 59 -9.99 -8.73 -7.60
C PRO A 59 -9.94 -9.99 -6.73
N LEU A 60 -9.02 -10.02 -5.76
CA LEU A 60 -8.88 -11.15 -4.82
C LEU A 60 -10.19 -11.46 -4.08
N SER A 61 -11.03 -10.43 -3.81
CA SER A 61 -12.35 -10.62 -3.19
C SER A 61 -13.22 -11.60 -3.98
N ASN A 62 -13.06 -11.64 -5.30
CA ASN A 62 -13.88 -12.43 -6.23
C ASN A 62 -13.34 -13.86 -6.45
N LEU A 63 -12.20 -14.21 -5.87
CA LEU A 63 -11.66 -15.56 -5.94
C LEU A 63 -12.39 -16.49 -4.97
N SER A 64 -12.54 -17.78 -5.36
CA SER A 64 -12.97 -18.83 -4.46
C SER A 64 -11.94 -19.06 -3.33
N VAL A 65 -12.35 -19.67 -2.23
CA VAL A 65 -11.47 -19.97 -1.09
C VAL A 65 -10.23 -20.76 -1.54
N ALA A 66 -10.40 -21.81 -2.34
CA ALA A 66 -9.28 -22.61 -2.84
C ALA A 66 -8.28 -21.75 -3.66
N ARG A 67 -8.78 -20.93 -4.59
CA ARG A 67 -7.91 -20.03 -5.38
C ARG A 67 -7.21 -18.97 -4.53
N LYS A 68 -7.83 -18.49 -3.45
CA LYS A 68 -7.17 -17.59 -2.50
C LYS A 68 -6.03 -18.29 -1.77
N THR A 69 -6.23 -19.54 -1.36
CA THR A 69 -5.18 -20.36 -0.73
C THR A 69 -3.99 -20.52 -1.68
N ASP A 70 -4.24 -20.95 -2.92
CA ASP A 70 -3.18 -21.12 -3.93
C ASP A 70 -2.45 -19.78 -4.19
N PHE A 71 -3.21 -18.69 -4.28
CA PHE A 71 -2.64 -17.35 -4.47
C PHE A 71 -1.69 -16.98 -3.32
N PHE A 72 -2.09 -17.19 -2.07
CA PHE A 72 -1.26 -16.79 -0.93
C PHE A 72 -0.06 -17.72 -0.72
N ILE A 73 -0.11 -18.97 -1.19
CA ILE A 73 1.08 -19.82 -1.25
C ILE A 73 2.10 -19.25 -2.25
N GLU A 74 1.65 -18.86 -3.44
CA GLU A 74 2.54 -18.21 -4.43
C GLU A 74 3.05 -16.84 -3.96
N TYR A 75 2.21 -16.06 -3.31
CA TYR A 75 2.58 -14.79 -2.69
C TYR A 75 3.70 -14.98 -1.66
N GLU A 76 3.55 -15.96 -0.76
CA GLU A 76 4.56 -16.29 0.23
C GLU A 76 5.87 -16.80 -0.39
N LYS A 77 5.80 -17.61 -1.47
CA LYS A 77 7.00 -18.03 -2.21
C LYS A 77 7.81 -16.86 -2.73
N LEU A 78 7.13 -15.83 -3.25
CA LEU A 78 7.80 -14.62 -3.72
C LEU A 78 8.48 -13.86 -2.58
N ILE A 79 7.85 -13.81 -1.39
CA ILE A 79 8.49 -13.21 -0.21
C ILE A 79 9.77 -13.99 0.16
N LEU A 80 9.69 -15.31 0.20
CA LEU A 80 10.83 -16.16 0.52
C LEU A 80 11.92 -16.10 -0.56
N GLN A 81 11.53 -16.03 -1.84
CA GLN A 81 12.46 -15.86 -2.96
C GLN A 81 13.28 -14.58 -2.82
N GLY A 82 12.65 -13.44 -2.48
CA GLY A 82 13.37 -12.20 -2.22
C GLY A 82 14.35 -12.29 -1.05
N ALA A 83 14.05 -13.15 -0.08
CA ALA A 83 14.93 -13.47 1.05
C ALA A 83 16.00 -14.54 0.72
N GLY A 84 16.05 -15.03 -0.53
CA GLY A 84 17.02 -16.06 -0.95
C GLY A 84 16.67 -17.46 -0.43
N VAL A 85 15.42 -17.72 -0.05
CA VAL A 85 14.97 -19.00 0.51
C VAL A 85 14.03 -19.70 -0.47
N SER A 86 14.24 -21.01 -0.66
CA SER A 86 13.36 -21.89 -1.42
C SER A 86 13.02 -23.12 -0.58
N VAL A 87 11.73 -23.36 -0.39
CA VAL A 87 11.21 -24.48 0.44
C VAL A 87 10.02 -25.13 -0.25
N SER A 88 9.57 -26.28 0.28
CA SER A 88 8.38 -26.96 -0.22
C SER A 88 7.09 -26.16 0.03
N ASN A 89 6.03 -26.48 -0.72
CA ASN A 89 4.72 -25.84 -0.54
C ASN A 89 4.19 -26.00 0.90
N ASP A 90 4.43 -27.13 1.55
CA ASP A 90 3.98 -27.36 2.92
C ASP A 90 4.66 -26.43 3.92
N VAL A 91 5.97 -26.21 3.75
CA VAL A 91 6.72 -25.26 4.58
C VAL A 91 6.28 -23.82 4.28
N THR A 92 6.11 -23.47 3.00
CA THR A 92 5.60 -22.16 2.58
C THR A 92 4.23 -21.87 3.20
N SER A 93 3.31 -22.83 3.14
CA SER A 93 1.97 -22.70 3.71
C SER A 93 2.01 -22.48 5.22
N LYS A 94 2.87 -23.20 5.95
CA LYS A 94 3.07 -23.00 7.39
C LYS A 94 3.64 -21.62 7.74
N ILE A 95 4.61 -21.12 6.95
CA ILE A 95 5.16 -19.78 7.16
C ILE A 95 4.06 -18.73 6.97
N TRP A 96 3.30 -18.84 5.87
CA TRP A 96 2.16 -17.95 5.61
C TRP A 96 1.14 -17.97 6.76
N GLU A 97 0.76 -19.15 7.23
CA GLU A 97 -0.18 -19.29 8.35
C GLU A 97 0.34 -18.60 9.61
N LEU A 98 1.59 -18.83 10.00
CA LEU A 98 2.21 -18.21 11.16
C LEU A 98 2.32 -16.69 11.02
N ALA A 99 2.77 -16.18 9.88
CA ALA A 99 2.97 -14.75 9.66
C ALA A 99 1.62 -14.01 9.54
N SER A 100 0.64 -14.58 8.81
CA SER A 100 -0.65 -13.95 8.58
C SER A 100 -1.54 -13.93 9.83
N SER A 101 -1.51 -14.98 10.66
CA SER A 101 -2.27 -15.09 11.90
C SER A 101 -1.62 -14.40 13.10
N ALA A 102 -0.37 -13.97 12.99
CA ALA A 102 0.34 -13.30 14.08
C ALA A 102 -0.41 -12.03 14.54
N PRO A 103 -0.52 -11.79 15.85
CA PRO A 103 -1.15 -10.58 16.38
C PRO A 103 -0.47 -9.33 15.87
N LYS A 104 -1.25 -8.41 15.31
CA LYS A 104 -0.77 -7.13 14.77
C LYS A 104 -1.88 -6.10 14.83
N GLN A 105 -1.49 -4.85 14.88
CA GLN A 105 -2.41 -3.70 14.79
C GLN A 105 -1.94 -2.74 13.70
N LEU A 106 -2.78 -1.80 13.31
CA LEU A 106 -2.37 -0.71 12.42
C LEU A 106 -1.78 0.42 13.25
N ALA A 107 -0.70 1.02 12.75
CA ALA A 107 -0.07 2.21 13.29
C ALA A 107 0.23 3.19 12.16
N LEU A 108 0.21 4.50 12.46
CA LEU A 108 0.68 5.52 11.52
C LEU A 108 2.21 5.49 11.42
N TYR A 109 2.74 5.86 10.26
CA TYR A 109 4.13 6.29 10.18
C TYR A 109 4.29 7.64 10.88
N GLU A 110 5.48 7.89 11.43
CA GLU A 110 5.76 9.09 12.27
C GLU A 110 5.64 10.40 11.48
N ASP A 111 5.94 10.37 10.18
CA ASP A 111 5.90 11.54 9.29
C ASP A 111 4.48 11.91 8.83
N VAL A 112 3.47 11.08 9.09
CA VAL A 112 2.12 11.24 8.51
C VAL A 112 1.42 12.47 9.06
N LEU A 113 1.10 12.50 10.34
CA LEU A 113 0.30 13.59 10.90
C LEU A 113 0.95 14.97 10.70
N PRO A 114 2.27 15.15 10.98
CA PRO A 114 2.91 16.44 10.74
C PRO A 114 2.88 16.89 9.27
N SER A 115 3.03 15.93 8.34
CA SER A 115 2.97 16.24 6.91
C SER A 115 1.56 16.63 6.45
N LEU A 116 0.53 15.88 6.89
CA LEU A 116 -0.86 16.17 6.53
C LEU A 116 -1.30 17.55 7.07
N GLU A 117 -0.96 17.86 8.33
CA GLU A 117 -1.23 19.18 8.93
C GLU A 117 -0.58 20.31 8.15
N ARG A 118 0.67 20.13 7.74
CA ARG A 118 1.41 21.11 6.93
C ARG A 118 0.77 21.32 5.56
N LEU A 119 0.36 20.25 4.89
CA LEU A 119 -0.31 20.33 3.58
C LEU A 119 -1.67 21.02 3.68
N LYS A 120 -2.46 20.73 4.72
CA LYS A 120 -3.73 21.44 4.99
C LYS A 120 -3.49 22.92 5.29
N GLY A 121 -2.42 23.27 5.99
CA GLY A 121 -2.02 24.65 6.24
C GLY A 121 -1.72 25.46 4.97
N LEU A 122 -1.42 24.79 3.85
CA LEU A 122 -1.27 25.39 2.51
C LEU A 122 -2.59 25.46 1.73
N GLY A 123 -3.72 25.08 2.33
CA GLY A 123 -5.03 25.07 1.69
C GLY A 123 -5.27 23.88 0.77
N ILE A 124 -4.46 22.82 0.87
CA ILE A 124 -4.61 21.58 0.08
C ILE A 124 -5.60 20.66 0.79
N GLN A 125 -6.58 20.16 0.05
CA GLN A 125 -7.48 19.12 0.52
C GLN A 125 -6.79 17.75 0.43
N LEU A 126 -7.14 16.85 1.35
CA LEU A 126 -6.51 15.54 1.45
C LEU A 126 -7.55 14.43 1.29
N GLY A 127 -7.23 13.43 0.48
CA GLY A 127 -8.08 12.28 0.27
C GLY A 127 -7.33 10.96 0.37
N THR A 128 -8.07 9.85 0.36
CA THR A 128 -7.49 8.50 0.26
C THR A 128 -8.08 7.76 -0.92
N ILE A 129 -7.25 6.93 -1.59
CA ILE A 129 -7.69 5.94 -2.58
C ILE A 129 -6.97 4.63 -2.23
N SER A 130 -7.66 3.65 -1.65
CA SER A 130 -6.99 2.46 -1.12
C SER A 130 -7.75 1.16 -1.36
N ASN A 131 -6.98 0.08 -1.55
CA ASN A 131 -7.46 -1.30 -1.64
C ASN A 131 -7.53 -2.00 -0.27
N ILE A 132 -7.36 -1.26 0.82
CA ILE A 132 -7.35 -1.85 2.15
C ILE A 132 -8.71 -2.45 2.52
N ASN A 133 -8.69 -3.67 3.03
CA ASN A 133 -9.89 -4.37 3.53
C ASN A 133 -9.89 -4.52 5.07
N THR A 134 -8.85 -4.00 5.73
CA THR A 134 -8.73 -4.05 7.19
C THR A 134 -9.57 -2.96 7.83
N ASN A 135 -10.19 -3.29 8.97
CA ASN A 135 -10.97 -2.32 9.73
C ASN A 135 -10.06 -1.22 10.31
N LEU A 136 -10.26 0.01 9.85
CA LEU A 136 -9.53 1.19 10.29
C LEU A 136 -10.07 1.83 11.57
N ASN A 137 -11.22 1.39 12.09
CA ASN A 137 -11.91 2.08 13.18
C ASN A 137 -11.06 2.24 14.43
N GLN A 138 -10.29 1.22 14.80
CA GLN A 138 -9.41 1.30 15.98
C GLN A 138 -8.29 2.32 15.79
N LEU A 139 -7.67 2.37 14.60
CA LEU A 139 -6.64 3.35 14.26
C LEU A 139 -7.23 4.76 14.28
N LEU A 140 -8.35 4.95 13.60
CA LEU A 140 -9.03 6.25 13.50
C LEU A 140 -9.49 6.78 14.86
N ALA A 141 -9.90 5.88 15.78
CA ALA A 141 -10.28 6.25 17.15
C ALA A 141 -9.09 6.66 18.02
N LYS A 142 -7.88 6.13 17.74
CA LYS A 142 -6.65 6.39 18.51
C LYS A 142 -5.80 7.53 17.95
N THR A 143 -6.10 8.01 16.76
CA THR A 143 -5.30 9.00 16.04
C THR A 143 -6.17 10.13 15.49
N ASN A 144 -5.55 11.24 15.16
CA ASN A 144 -6.23 12.36 14.50
C ASN A 144 -6.33 12.19 12.97
N LEU A 145 -6.04 11.01 12.42
CA LEU A 145 -6.05 10.81 10.97
C LEU A 145 -7.41 11.14 10.34
N LYS A 146 -8.50 10.76 11.00
CA LYS A 146 -9.85 10.99 10.48
C LYS A 146 -10.14 12.48 10.21
N SER A 147 -9.68 13.37 11.08
CA SER A 147 -9.87 14.83 10.94
C SER A 147 -8.98 15.46 9.87
N GLN A 148 -7.94 14.77 9.44
CA GLN A 148 -7.02 15.25 8.41
C GLN A 148 -7.52 14.94 7.00
N ILE A 149 -8.35 13.92 6.82
CA ILE A 149 -8.77 13.42 5.51
C ILE A 149 -10.17 13.94 5.17
N ASP A 150 -10.28 14.64 4.06
CA ASP A 150 -11.52 15.24 3.56
C ASP A 150 -12.34 14.25 2.71
N TYR A 151 -11.64 13.32 1.99
CA TYR A 151 -12.26 12.34 1.09
C TYR A 151 -11.75 10.93 1.38
N TRP A 152 -12.67 10.00 1.67
CA TRP A 152 -12.34 8.58 1.87
C TRP A 152 -12.87 7.77 0.70
N LEU A 153 -11.98 7.09 -0.04
CA LEU A 153 -12.31 6.12 -1.07
C LEU A 153 -11.58 4.81 -0.76
N ILE A 154 -12.37 3.82 -0.39
CA ILE A 154 -11.88 2.49 -0.03
C ILE A 154 -12.58 1.48 -0.93
N SER A 155 -11.82 0.54 -1.48
CA SER A 155 -12.33 -0.46 -2.43
C SER A 155 -13.48 -1.31 -1.87
N SER A 156 -13.49 -1.59 -0.56
CA SER A 156 -14.57 -2.32 0.10
C SER A 156 -15.92 -1.58 0.09
N GLU A 157 -15.90 -0.25 -0.03
CA GLU A 157 -17.10 0.58 -0.10
C GLU A 157 -17.56 0.81 -1.54
N THR A 158 -16.59 0.94 -2.46
CA THR A 158 -16.87 1.28 -3.86
C THR A 158 -17.06 0.05 -4.75
N GLY A 159 -16.56 -1.11 -4.33
CA GLY A 159 -16.48 -2.32 -5.16
C GLY A 159 -15.43 -2.24 -6.26
N ILE A 160 -14.64 -1.15 -6.33
CA ILE A 160 -13.63 -0.89 -7.36
C ILE A 160 -12.25 -0.90 -6.72
N THR A 161 -11.28 -1.58 -7.32
CA THR A 161 -9.92 -1.69 -6.79
C THR A 161 -8.90 -1.03 -7.71
N LYS A 162 -7.89 -0.32 -7.15
CA LYS A 162 -6.71 0.08 -7.94
C LYS A 162 -6.06 -1.16 -8.57
N PRO A 163 -5.57 -1.07 -9.80
CA PRO A 163 -5.37 0.09 -10.66
C PRO A 163 -6.52 0.41 -11.64
N ASP A 164 -7.76 0.01 -11.34
CA ASP A 164 -8.91 0.34 -12.19
C ASP A 164 -9.09 1.88 -12.22
N PRO A 165 -9.12 2.52 -13.42
CA PRO A 165 -9.22 3.96 -13.54
C PRO A 165 -10.46 4.55 -12.88
N ARG A 166 -11.56 3.79 -12.81
CA ARG A 166 -12.84 4.24 -12.25
C ARG A 166 -12.74 4.67 -10.79
N ILE A 167 -11.84 4.08 -9.98
CA ILE A 167 -11.70 4.51 -8.57
C ILE A 167 -11.04 5.89 -8.48
N PHE A 168 -10.10 6.21 -9.37
CA PHE A 168 -9.45 7.52 -9.46
C PHE A 168 -10.40 8.58 -10.03
N GLU A 169 -11.17 8.23 -11.06
CA GLU A 169 -12.22 9.10 -11.62
C GLU A 169 -13.27 9.45 -10.56
N LEU A 170 -13.70 8.48 -9.76
CA LEU A 170 -14.62 8.69 -8.65
C LEU A 170 -14.02 9.64 -7.59
N ALA A 171 -12.70 9.54 -7.33
CA ALA A 171 -12.00 10.43 -6.41
C ALA A 171 -12.01 11.88 -6.93
N LEU A 172 -11.70 12.09 -8.21
CA LEU A 172 -11.75 13.39 -8.86
C LEU A 172 -13.16 13.99 -8.83
N GLN A 173 -14.17 13.16 -9.14
CA GLN A 173 -15.57 13.58 -9.08
C GLN A 173 -15.99 14.01 -7.67
N ARG A 174 -15.67 13.24 -6.63
CA ARG A 174 -15.99 13.59 -5.24
C ARG A 174 -15.32 14.87 -4.79
N ALA A 175 -14.11 15.12 -5.24
CA ALA A 175 -13.36 16.33 -4.93
C ALA A 175 -13.75 17.52 -5.83
N ASN A 176 -14.53 17.29 -6.90
CA ASN A 176 -14.93 18.28 -7.91
C ASN A 176 -13.73 19.04 -8.49
N ILE A 177 -12.73 18.27 -8.98
CA ILE A 177 -11.48 18.82 -9.56
C ILE A 177 -11.10 18.11 -10.86
N GLU A 178 -10.27 18.78 -11.65
CA GLU A 178 -9.65 18.22 -12.84
C GLU A 178 -8.40 17.40 -12.49
N PRO A 179 -8.03 16.37 -13.28
CA PRO A 179 -6.90 15.49 -12.99
C PRO A 179 -5.58 16.21 -12.74
N HIS A 180 -5.28 17.28 -13.51
CA HIS A 180 -4.06 18.08 -13.38
C HIS A 180 -3.96 18.89 -12.07
N GLN A 181 -5.06 18.96 -11.31
CA GLN A 181 -5.13 19.61 -10.00
C GLN A 181 -4.91 18.64 -8.84
N ALA A 182 -4.69 17.34 -9.15
CA ALA A 182 -4.49 16.30 -8.18
C ALA A 182 -3.07 15.70 -8.22
N ILE A 183 -2.61 15.27 -7.04
CA ILE A 183 -1.48 14.34 -6.89
C ILE A 183 -2.02 13.05 -6.27
N HIS A 184 -1.52 11.89 -6.69
CA HIS A 184 -1.73 10.62 -5.98
C HIS A 184 -0.39 10.09 -5.48
N VAL A 185 -0.33 9.78 -4.19
CA VAL A 185 0.87 9.28 -3.50
C VAL A 185 0.61 7.85 -3.04
N GLY A 186 1.46 6.93 -3.42
CA GLY A 186 1.36 5.53 -2.99
C GLY A 186 2.69 4.80 -3.12
N ASP A 187 2.78 3.62 -2.53
CA ASP A 187 3.99 2.81 -2.49
C ASP A 187 4.05 1.72 -3.58
N GLN A 188 2.93 1.47 -4.29
CA GLN A 188 2.86 0.43 -5.31
C GLN A 188 2.86 1.01 -6.73
N TYR A 189 3.91 0.70 -7.51
CA TYR A 189 4.07 1.22 -8.86
C TYR A 189 2.87 0.91 -9.77
N LEU A 190 2.41 -0.35 -9.82
CA LEU A 190 1.31 -0.74 -10.72
C LEU A 190 -0.05 -0.21 -10.25
N SER A 191 -0.31 -0.26 -8.95
CA SER A 191 -1.60 0.14 -8.39
C SER A 191 -1.75 1.65 -8.30
N ASP A 192 -0.70 2.34 -7.83
CA ASP A 192 -0.76 3.77 -7.52
C ASP A 192 -0.26 4.62 -8.68
N VAL A 193 0.99 4.39 -9.11
CA VAL A 193 1.61 5.23 -10.14
C VAL A 193 0.89 5.04 -11.47
N MET A 194 0.83 3.81 -11.97
CA MET A 194 0.20 3.53 -13.27
C MET A 194 -1.31 3.73 -13.25
N GLY A 195 -1.96 3.51 -12.10
CA GLY A 195 -3.38 3.82 -11.92
C GLY A 195 -3.66 5.32 -12.08
N ALA A 196 -2.89 6.17 -11.41
CA ALA A 196 -3.01 7.62 -11.49
C ALA A 196 -2.68 8.19 -12.88
N VAL A 197 -1.60 7.69 -13.51
CA VAL A 197 -1.20 8.09 -14.87
C VAL A 197 -2.34 7.90 -15.87
N ARG A 198 -3.07 6.78 -15.81
CA ARG A 198 -4.15 6.46 -16.75
C ARG A 198 -5.28 7.48 -16.79
N VAL A 199 -5.49 8.21 -15.70
CA VAL A 199 -6.54 9.23 -15.57
C VAL A 199 -5.99 10.66 -15.59
N GLY A 200 -4.67 10.83 -15.80
CA GLY A 200 -4.02 12.14 -15.87
C GLY A 200 -3.75 12.79 -14.51
N ILE A 201 -3.86 12.05 -13.40
CA ILE A 201 -3.43 12.49 -12.06
C ILE A 201 -1.90 12.39 -12.00
N ARG A 202 -1.25 13.41 -11.43
CA ARG A 202 0.20 13.40 -11.21
C ARG A 202 0.58 12.39 -10.14
N PRO A 203 1.32 11.31 -10.46
CA PRO A 203 1.73 10.32 -9.46
C PRO A 203 2.99 10.73 -8.71
N VAL A 204 3.11 10.26 -7.47
CA VAL A 204 4.32 10.28 -6.66
C VAL A 204 4.50 8.90 -6.03
N LEU A 205 5.63 8.26 -6.32
CA LEU A 205 6.00 6.98 -5.72
C LEU A 205 6.65 7.22 -4.35
N LEU A 206 6.06 6.66 -3.30
CA LEU A 206 6.65 6.66 -1.96
C LEU A 206 7.42 5.36 -1.74
N ASP A 207 8.74 5.45 -1.69
CA ASP A 207 9.63 4.31 -1.45
C ASP A 207 10.42 4.54 -0.15
N ARG A 208 9.80 4.21 0.97
CA ARG A 208 10.32 4.45 2.33
C ARG A 208 11.64 3.73 2.63
N HIS A 209 12.00 2.74 1.81
CA HIS A 209 13.19 1.90 2.04
C HIS A 209 14.22 1.99 0.92
N ASP A 210 13.99 2.85 -0.07
CA ASP A 210 14.85 3.05 -1.25
C ASP A 210 15.18 1.75 -1.99
N LEU A 211 14.17 0.91 -2.17
CA LEU A 211 14.31 -0.41 -2.80
C LEU A 211 13.94 -0.40 -4.29
N LEU A 212 13.14 0.58 -4.73
CA LEU A 212 12.66 0.68 -6.10
C LEU A 212 13.57 1.58 -6.95
N PRO A 213 13.80 1.24 -8.23
CA PRO A 213 14.43 2.17 -9.15
C PRO A 213 13.57 3.43 -9.28
N LYS A 214 14.20 4.56 -9.57
CA LYS A 214 13.45 5.80 -9.84
C LYS A 214 12.72 5.65 -11.18
N PRO A 215 11.37 5.71 -11.20
CA PRO A 215 10.62 5.62 -12.44
C PRO A 215 10.77 6.91 -13.27
N SER A 216 10.58 6.79 -14.58
CA SER A 216 10.60 7.94 -15.50
C SER A 216 9.30 8.75 -15.44
N GLU A 217 8.20 8.11 -15.06
CA GLU A 217 6.83 8.65 -15.11
C GLU A 217 6.47 9.53 -13.93
N CYS A 218 7.24 9.45 -12.83
CA CYS A 218 6.89 10.18 -11.61
C CYS A 218 8.09 10.55 -10.74
N SER A 219 7.86 11.46 -9.79
CA SER A 219 8.80 11.70 -8.70
C SER A 219 8.79 10.53 -7.73
N LYS A 220 9.96 10.18 -7.18
CA LYS A 220 10.13 9.23 -6.08
C LYS A 220 10.55 9.98 -4.83
N ILE A 221 9.92 9.69 -3.70
CA ILE A 221 10.20 10.25 -2.38
C ILE A 221 10.38 9.12 -1.35
N GLY A 222 11.16 9.36 -0.31
CA GLY A 222 11.35 8.43 0.81
C GLY A 222 10.44 8.71 2.00
N SER A 223 9.87 9.92 2.07
CA SER A 223 8.99 10.37 3.16
C SER A 223 7.92 11.34 2.63
N ILE A 224 6.74 11.31 3.27
CA ILE A 224 5.65 12.25 2.97
C ILE A 224 6.08 13.71 3.21
N ASN A 225 7.03 13.95 4.11
CA ASN A 225 7.59 15.28 4.35
C ASN A 225 8.16 15.94 3.09
N GLU A 226 8.62 15.15 2.12
CA GLU A 226 9.22 15.66 0.88
C GLU A 226 8.19 16.20 -0.13
N LEU A 227 6.90 15.87 0.04
CA LEU A 227 5.83 16.32 -0.87
C LEU A 227 5.77 17.81 -1.05
N ILE A 228 6.11 18.57 0.00
CA ILE A 228 6.07 20.02 -0.05
C ILE A 228 7.02 20.59 -1.11
N ASN A 229 8.08 19.89 -1.43
CA ASN A 229 9.05 20.31 -2.45
C ASN A 229 8.57 20.02 -3.88
N LEU A 230 7.43 19.35 -4.02
CA LEU A 230 6.84 18.96 -5.30
C LEU A 230 5.59 19.79 -5.68
N LEU A 231 5.14 20.72 -4.83
CA LEU A 231 3.93 21.55 -5.01
C LEU A 231 4.11 22.80 -5.89
#